data_73f77f593aded367dacca54c464ab390
#
_entry.id   73f77f593aded367dacca54c464ab390
#
_cell.length_a   1.000
_cell.length_b   1.000
_cell.length_c   1.000
_cell.angle_alpha   90.00
_cell.angle_beta   90.00
_cell.angle_gamma   90.00
#
_symmetry.space_group_name_H-M   'P 1'
#
loop_
_entity.id
_entity.type
_entity.pdbx_description
1 polymer ?
#
loop_
_entity_poly.entity_id
_entity_poly.type
_entity_poly.pdbx_seq_one_letter_code
_entity_poly.pdbx_strand_id
1 'polypeptide(L)'
;VRGSQANSRLDIGVIGCGPDVIYQPEHRRLWEEVAAGGGLLGEWPPGIPPNAWRFPARNRLLAALADVVVVVESARSGGSMHTVREAIDRSRPVLAVPGSVRSRASEGTNMLISEGCDPCVDVLDVLTALSRQASSCPPVRRRRRPPSQTPLFDLTSEIGDKPGAQTDGEPDNDPGSGAG
;
A
#
# COMPACT_ATOMS: atom_id res chain seq x y z
N VAL A 1 6.49 -6.80 7.98
CA VAL A 1 5.21 -7.49 8.07
C VAL A 1 5.25 -8.67 9.03
N ARG A 2 6.28 -9.57 8.99
CA ARG A 2 6.37 -10.70 9.94
C ARG A 2 6.48 -10.26 11.42
N GLY A 3 6.92 -9.05 11.71
CA GLY A 3 7.03 -8.52 13.07
C GLY A 3 5.72 -8.00 13.66
N SER A 4 4.76 -7.56 12.82
CA SER A 4 3.50 -6.99 13.30
C SER A 4 2.44 -8.03 13.65
N GLN A 5 2.49 -9.21 13.03
CA GLN A 5 1.55 -10.31 13.28
C GLN A 5 1.54 -10.82 14.74
N ALA A 6 2.61 -10.57 15.49
CA ALA A 6 2.68 -10.95 16.91
C ALA A 6 1.84 -10.10 17.86
N ASN A 7 1.28 -8.95 17.42
CA ASN A 7 0.76 -7.92 18.33
C ASN A 7 -0.68 -7.42 18.01
N SER A 8 -1.51 -8.18 17.33
CA SER A 8 -2.91 -7.80 17.02
C SER A 8 -3.07 -6.39 16.40
N ARG A 9 -2.06 -5.90 15.67
CA ARG A 9 -2.09 -4.61 15.00
C ARG A 9 -2.55 -4.78 13.56
N LEU A 10 -3.30 -3.79 13.09
CA LEU A 10 -3.77 -3.76 11.71
C LEU A 10 -2.61 -3.38 10.78
N ASP A 11 -2.25 -4.28 9.88
CA ASP A 11 -1.31 -3.99 8.79
C ASP A 11 -2.08 -3.41 7.61
N ILE A 12 -1.64 -2.26 7.11
CA ILE A 12 -2.21 -1.66 5.91
C ILE A 12 -1.20 -1.76 4.78
N GLY A 13 -1.55 -2.49 3.73
CA GLY A 13 -0.78 -2.57 2.50
C GLY A 13 -1.14 -1.40 1.58
N VAL A 14 -0.19 -0.50 1.30
CA VAL A 14 -0.39 0.55 0.30
C VAL A 14 0.12 0.06 -1.04
N ILE A 15 -0.76 -0.03 -2.03
CA ILE A 15 -0.50 -0.70 -3.30
C ILE A 15 -0.41 0.27 -4.48
N GLY A 16 0.38 -0.09 -5.50
CA GLY A 16 0.58 0.68 -6.74
C GLY A 16 -0.11 0.08 -7.97
N CYS A 17 -1.13 -0.76 -7.75
CA CYS A 17 -1.93 -1.43 -8.78
C CYS A 17 -3.37 -1.57 -8.29
N GLY A 18 -4.24 -2.18 -9.08
CA GLY A 18 -5.60 -2.53 -8.64
C GLY A 18 -5.57 -3.50 -7.45
N PRO A 19 -6.55 -3.45 -6.54
CA PRO A 19 -6.59 -4.28 -5.33
C PRO A 19 -6.74 -5.78 -5.62
N ASP A 20 -7.21 -6.14 -6.80
CA ASP A 20 -7.36 -7.48 -7.34
C ASP A 20 -6.11 -8.01 -8.06
N VAL A 21 -5.09 -7.15 -8.25
CA VAL A 21 -3.87 -7.49 -8.99
C VAL A 21 -2.71 -7.77 -8.03
N ILE A 22 -2.28 -9.02 -7.96
CA ILE A 22 -1.11 -9.41 -7.16
C ILE A 22 0.15 -9.16 -7.98
N TYR A 23 0.92 -8.16 -7.58
CA TYR A 23 2.13 -7.72 -8.30
C TYR A 23 3.23 -8.78 -8.33
N GLN A 24 3.41 -9.52 -7.24
CA GLN A 24 4.40 -10.58 -7.11
C GLN A 24 3.69 -11.86 -6.66
N PRO A 25 3.50 -12.83 -7.58
CA PRO A 25 2.74 -14.05 -7.27
C PRO A 25 3.29 -14.85 -6.08
N GLU A 26 4.62 -14.79 -5.85
CA GLU A 26 5.29 -15.40 -4.70
C GLU A 26 4.87 -14.79 -3.35
N HIS A 27 4.35 -13.57 -3.37
CA HIS A 27 3.85 -12.87 -2.18
C HIS A 27 2.33 -12.95 -2.01
N ARG A 28 1.63 -13.82 -2.77
CA ARG A 28 0.18 -14.00 -2.69
C ARG A 28 -0.31 -14.20 -1.26
N ARG A 29 0.32 -15.10 -0.53
CA ARG A 29 -0.05 -15.38 0.86
C ARG A 29 0.05 -14.15 1.76
N LEU A 30 1.13 -13.37 1.62
CA LEU A 30 1.31 -12.12 2.36
C LEU A 30 0.24 -11.09 2.00
N TRP A 31 -0.12 -11.00 0.72
CA TRP A 31 -1.18 -10.13 0.23
C TRP A 31 -2.54 -10.48 0.86
N GLU A 32 -2.89 -11.75 0.87
CA GLU A 32 -4.12 -12.27 1.47
C GLU A 32 -4.15 -12.06 2.99
N GLU A 33 -3.04 -12.30 3.69
CA GLU A 33 -2.90 -12.08 5.13
C GLU A 33 -3.10 -10.58 5.49
N VAL A 34 -2.50 -9.67 4.74
CA VAL A 34 -2.66 -8.23 4.95
C VAL A 34 -4.08 -7.78 4.62
N ALA A 35 -4.66 -8.26 3.53
CA ALA A 35 -6.03 -7.92 3.14
C ALA A 35 -7.05 -8.37 4.19
N ALA A 36 -6.86 -9.55 4.78
CA ALA A 36 -7.76 -10.11 5.80
C ALA A 36 -7.56 -9.48 7.18
N GLY A 37 -6.30 -9.18 7.57
CA GLY A 37 -5.96 -8.69 8.91
C GLY A 37 -6.03 -7.18 9.09
N GLY A 38 -5.98 -6.42 8.00
CA GLY A 38 -5.95 -4.96 8.04
C GLY A 38 -6.63 -4.33 6.84
N GLY A 39 -5.98 -4.34 5.70
CA GLY A 39 -6.55 -3.84 4.45
C GLY A 39 -5.53 -3.47 3.40
N LEU A 40 -6.00 -3.32 2.19
CA LEU A 40 -5.24 -2.81 1.06
C LEU A 40 -5.76 -1.42 0.69
N LEU A 41 -4.86 -0.47 0.57
CA LEU A 41 -5.16 0.89 0.18
C LEU A 41 -4.45 1.23 -1.13
N GLY A 42 -5.19 1.70 -2.11
CA GLY A 42 -4.66 2.12 -3.40
C GLY A 42 -5.52 3.19 -4.05
N GLU A 43 -4.98 3.85 -5.05
CA GLU A 43 -5.69 4.88 -5.82
C GLU A 43 -6.15 4.35 -7.18
N TRP A 44 -5.78 3.12 -7.51
CA TRP A 44 -6.04 2.54 -8.82
C TRP A 44 -7.25 1.62 -8.76
N PRO A 45 -8.18 1.74 -9.71
CA PRO A 45 -9.33 0.85 -9.77
C PRO A 45 -8.92 -0.61 -10.03
N PRO A 46 -9.81 -1.57 -9.74
CA PRO A 46 -9.60 -2.98 -10.07
C PRO A 46 -9.17 -3.19 -11.53
N GLY A 47 -8.37 -4.23 -11.77
CA GLY A 47 -7.87 -4.59 -13.09
C GLY A 47 -6.65 -3.78 -13.58
N ILE A 48 -6.25 -2.74 -12.86
CA ILE A 48 -5.12 -1.92 -13.29
C ILE A 48 -3.78 -2.61 -12.94
N PRO A 49 -2.94 -2.95 -13.95
CA PRO A 49 -1.68 -3.63 -13.71
C PRO A 49 -0.64 -2.72 -13.02
N PRO A 50 0.37 -3.31 -12.36
CA PRO A 50 1.48 -2.56 -11.81
C PRO A 50 2.30 -1.87 -12.91
N ASN A 51 2.82 -0.68 -12.60
CA ASN A 51 3.71 0.06 -13.50
C ASN A 51 4.78 0.76 -12.65
N ALA A 52 6.01 0.85 -13.19
CA ALA A 52 7.17 1.37 -12.45
C ALA A 52 6.94 2.77 -11.86
N TRP A 53 6.29 3.69 -12.58
CA TRP A 53 6.03 5.05 -12.11
C TRP A 53 4.96 5.12 -11.00
N ARG A 54 4.12 4.10 -10.85
CA ARG A 54 3.08 4.06 -9.82
C ARG A 54 3.65 3.79 -8.43
N PHE A 55 4.81 3.17 -8.34
CA PHE A 55 5.44 2.93 -7.04
C PHE A 55 5.92 4.22 -6.37
N PRO A 56 6.64 5.13 -7.04
CA PRO A 56 6.92 6.45 -6.49
C PRO A 56 5.65 7.26 -6.20
N ALA A 57 4.65 7.24 -7.10
CA ALA A 57 3.38 7.92 -6.90
C ALA A 57 2.65 7.41 -5.64
N ARG A 58 2.66 6.08 -5.38
CA ARG A 58 2.10 5.47 -4.19
C ARG A 58 2.83 5.92 -2.91
N ASN A 59 4.14 6.17 -2.95
CA ASN A 59 4.94 6.49 -1.77
C ASN A 59 4.47 7.77 -1.06
N ARG A 60 3.82 8.71 -1.76
CA ARG A 60 3.18 9.87 -1.15
C ARG A 60 2.06 9.49 -0.18
N LEU A 61 1.35 8.39 -0.43
CA LEU A 61 0.32 7.88 0.47
C LEU A 61 0.95 7.28 1.73
N LEU A 62 2.05 6.54 1.59
CA LEU A 62 2.81 6.02 2.72
C LEU A 62 3.23 7.16 3.66
N ALA A 63 3.83 8.21 3.09
CA ALA A 63 4.27 9.37 3.85
C ALA A 63 3.11 10.15 4.49
N ALA A 64 1.97 10.27 3.78
CA ALA A 64 0.80 10.98 4.29
C ALA A 64 0.12 10.25 5.46
N LEU A 65 0.09 8.92 5.43
CA LEU A 65 -0.54 8.08 6.45
C LEU A 65 0.36 7.84 7.66
N ALA A 66 1.67 7.92 7.47
CA ALA A 66 2.62 7.68 8.55
C ALA A 66 2.66 8.87 9.52
N ASP A 67 2.72 8.58 10.81
CA ASP A 67 3.07 9.56 11.84
C ASP A 67 4.59 9.71 11.97
N VAL A 68 5.34 8.64 11.69
CA VAL A 68 6.81 8.61 11.65
C VAL A 68 7.26 7.68 10.53
N VAL A 69 8.29 8.05 9.80
CA VAL A 69 8.91 7.21 8.78
C VAL A 69 10.27 6.73 9.29
N VAL A 70 10.46 5.43 9.39
CA VAL A 70 11.74 4.82 9.78
C VAL A 70 12.38 4.16 8.57
N VAL A 71 13.57 4.61 8.19
CA VAL A 71 14.35 4.03 7.10
C VAL A 71 15.39 3.09 7.68
N VAL A 72 15.17 1.77 7.49
CA VAL A 72 16.06 0.73 8.05
C VAL A 72 17.32 0.59 7.21
N GLU A 73 17.17 0.47 5.91
CA GLU A 73 18.25 0.40 4.93
C GLU A 73 17.85 1.07 3.64
N SER A 74 18.78 1.77 3.02
CA SER A 74 18.64 2.35 1.69
C SER A 74 19.98 2.65 1.06
N ALA A 75 20.16 2.30 -0.21
CA ALA A 75 21.21 2.92 -1.01
C ALA A 75 20.90 4.42 -1.21
N ARG A 76 21.91 5.21 -1.55
CA ARG A 76 21.79 6.67 -1.75
C ARG A 76 20.71 7.06 -2.76
N SER A 77 20.52 6.26 -3.79
CA SER A 77 19.49 6.42 -4.83
C SER A 77 18.37 5.37 -4.72
N GLY A 78 18.15 4.81 -3.53
CA GLY A 78 17.15 3.77 -3.31
C GLY A 78 15.71 4.29 -3.42
N GLY A 79 14.77 3.41 -3.75
CA GLY A 79 13.35 3.75 -3.88
C GLY A 79 12.72 4.32 -2.60
N SER A 80 13.23 3.95 -1.43
CA SER A 80 12.80 4.49 -0.13
C SER A 80 13.08 6.00 0.03
N MET A 81 14.06 6.53 -0.70
CA MET A 81 14.38 7.98 -0.68
C MET A 81 13.25 8.83 -1.27
N HIS A 82 12.39 8.25 -2.13
CA HIS A 82 11.17 8.94 -2.58
C HIS A 82 10.18 9.10 -1.42
N THR A 83 10.00 8.07 -0.59
CA THR A 83 9.14 8.14 0.60
C THR A 83 9.68 9.15 1.62
N VAL A 84 11.00 9.22 1.78
CA VAL A 84 11.67 10.20 2.66
C VAL A 84 11.36 11.64 2.21
N ARG A 85 11.52 11.95 0.93
CA ARG A 85 11.19 13.28 0.39
C ARG A 85 9.73 13.64 0.65
N GLU A 86 8.83 12.73 0.32
CA GLU A 86 7.40 12.91 0.55
C GLU A 86 7.04 13.11 2.04
N ALA A 87 7.78 12.48 2.95
CA ALA A 87 7.62 12.65 4.39
C ALA A 87 8.11 14.04 4.84
N ILE A 88 9.29 14.44 4.40
CA ILE A 88 9.86 15.77 4.71
C ILE A 88 8.94 16.88 4.20
N ASP A 89 8.45 16.79 2.96
CA ASP A 89 7.54 17.77 2.36
C ASP A 89 6.22 17.91 3.16
N ARG A 90 5.84 16.88 3.90
CA ARG A 90 4.66 16.86 4.78
C ARG A 90 4.98 17.11 6.25
N SER A 91 6.22 17.51 6.54
CA SER A 91 6.68 17.72 7.92
C SER A 91 6.49 16.47 8.81
N ARG A 92 6.62 15.29 8.24
CA ARG A 92 6.62 14.04 8.98
C ARG A 92 8.02 13.71 9.48
N PRO A 93 8.20 13.31 10.75
CA PRO A 93 9.49 12.90 11.25
C PRO A 93 10.06 11.73 10.45
N VAL A 94 11.33 11.84 10.10
CA VAL A 94 12.09 10.77 9.46
C VAL A 94 13.20 10.35 10.39
N LEU A 95 13.24 9.07 10.70
CA LEU A 95 14.31 8.44 11.47
C LEU A 95 15.11 7.52 10.55
N ALA A 96 16.41 7.43 10.74
CA ALA A 96 17.26 6.58 9.93
C ALA A 96 18.11 5.63 10.81
N VAL A 97 18.08 4.34 10.51
CA VAL A 97 18.88 3.35 11.24
C VAL A 97 20.33 3.48 10.79
N PRO A 98 21.28 3.75 11.71
CA PRO A 98 22.71 3.83 11.39
C PRO A 98 23.23 2.45 10.95
N GLY A 99 24.12 2.42 9.98
CA GLY A 99 24.71 1.19 9.50
C GLY A 99 26.18 1.34 9.12
N SER A 100 26.80 0.24 8.69
CA SER A 100 28.20 0.25 8.34
C SER A 100 28.48 1.22 7.19
N VAL A 101 29.47 2.10 7.35
CA VAL A 101 29.95 3.02 6.31
C VAL A 101 30.52 2.30 5.07
N ARG A 102 30.81 1.01 5.22
CA ARG A 102 31.30 0.16 4.12
C ARG A 102 30.16 -0.55 3.37
N SER A 103 28.93 -0.47 3.87
CA SER A 103 27.77 -1.13 3.28
C SER A 103 27.02 -0.17 2.37
N ARG A 104 26.86 -0.55 1.11
CA ARG A 104 26.04 0.22 0.15
C ARG A 104 24.58 0.33 0.58
N ALA A 105 24.08 -0.68 1.29
CA ALA A 105 22.71 -0.67 1.82
C ALA A 105 22.49 0.42 2.89
N SER A 106 23.55 0.87 3.56
CA SER A 106 23.49 1.89 4.61
C SER A 106 23.91 3.29 4.14
N GLU A 107 24.32 3.44 2.89
CA GLU A 107 24.75 4.75 2.37
C GLU A 107 23.66 5.82 2.49
N GLY A 108 22.41 5.46 2.15
CA GLY A 108 21.29 6.38 2.20
C GLY A 108 20.90 6.76 3.62
N THR A 109 20.85 5.80 4.54
CA THR A 109 20.51 6.07 5.95
C THR A 109 21.58 6.89 6.65
N ASN A 110 22.87 6.58 6.43
CA ASN A 110 23.98 7.36 6.96
C ASN A 110 24.00 8.79 6.38
N MET A 111 23.64 8.96 5.09
CA MET A 111 23.48 10.28 4.48
C MET A 111 22.37 11.07 5.17
N LEU A 112 21.20 10.48 5.38
CA LEU A 112 20.09 11.14 6.06
C LEU A 112 20.48 11.61 7.46
N ILE A 113 21.21 10.79 8.23
CA ILE A 113 21.72 11.17 9.55
C ILE A 113 22.68 12.36 9.43
N SER A 114 23.58 12.35 8.45
CA SER A 114 24.52 13.46 8.22
C SER A 114 23.83 14.76 7.78
N GLU A 115 22.65 14.66 7.19
CA GLU A 115 21.79 15.78 6.78
C GLU A 115 20.85 16.27 7.90
N GLY A 116 20.89 15.62 9.09
CA GLY A 116 20.17 16.05 10.27
C GLY A 116 18.90 15.25 10.61
N CYS A 117 18.68 14.12 9.95
CA CYS A 117 17.63 13.19 10.40
C CYS A 117 18.06 12.53 11.72
N ASP A 118 17.09 12.36 12.63
CA ASP A 118 17.35 11.68 13.89
C ASP A 118 17.74 10.20 13.66
N PRO A 119 18.78 9.68 14.34
CA PRO A 119 19.11 8.26 14.27
C PRO A 119 18.05 7.42 14.99
N CYS A 120 17.77 6.24 14.48
CA CYS A 120 16.93 5.23 15.10
C CYS A 120 17.77 4.05 15.55
N VAL A 121 18.07 3.97 16.84
CA VAL A 121 18.90 2.92 17.44
C VAL A 121 18.02 1.91 18.16
N ASP A 122 16.92 2.38 18.74
CA ASP A 122 15.97 1.54 19.46
C ASP A 122 14.51 2.02 19.31
N VAL A 123 13.60 1.35 19.99
CA VAL A 123 12.18 1.67 19.98
C VAL A 123 11.84 3.00 20.65
N LEU A 124 12.68 3.45 21.60
CA LEU A 124 12.44 4.70 22.33
C LEU A 124 12.60 5.92 21.43
N ASP A 125 13.48 5.85 20.43
CA ASP A 125 13.64 6.90 19.43
C ASP A 125 12.34 7.10 18.64
N VAL A 126 11.70 6.00 18.24
CA VAL A 126 10.40 6.03 17.54
C VAL A 126 9.30 6.59 18.44
N LEU A 127 9.22 6.15 19.70
CA LEU A 127 8.23 6.64 20.65
C LEU A 127 8.42 8.13 20.96
N THR A 128 9.66 8.59 21.03
CA THR A 128 10.00 9.99 21.22
C THR A 128 9.57 10.84 20.02
N ALA A 129 9.83 10.38 18.82
CA ALA A 129 9.39 11.05 17.59
C ALA A 129 7.85 11.14 17.50
N LEU A 130 7.15 10.04 17.82
CA LEU A 130 5.68 10.02 17.89
C LEU A 130 5.11 11.00 18.92
N SER A 131 5.75 11.08 20.11
CA SER A 131 5.32 12.00 21.17
C SER A 131 5.47 13.47 20.75
N ARG A 132 6.57 13.82 20.08
CA ARG A 132 6.80 15.17 19.53
C ARG A 132 5.75 15.52 18.47
N GLN A 133 5.44 14.58 17.58
CA GLN A 133 4.42 14.75 16.55
C GLN A 133 3.03 14.98 17.17
N ALA A 134 2.65 14.19 18.17
CA ALA A 134 1.36 14.32 18.85
C ALA A 134 1.22 15.70 19.55
N SER A 135 2.30 16.25 20.07
CA SER A 135 2.32 17.57 20.71
C SER A 135 2.21 18.73 19.73
N SER A 136 2.64 18.53 18.47
CA SER A 136 2.59 19.55 17.42
C SER A 136 1.29 19.51 16.61
N CYS A 137 0.49 18.46 16.73
CA CYS A 137 -0.77 18.31 16.01
C CYS A 137 -1.91 18.97 16.81
N PRO A 138 -2.63 19.98 16.29
CA PRO A 138 -3.82 20.50 16.94
C PRO A 138 -4.84 19.36 17.09
N PRO A 139 -5.61 19.30 18.20
CA PRO A 139 -6.55 18.22 18.43
C PRO A 139 -7.54 18.15 17.26
N VAL A 140 -7.47 17.07 16.51
CA VAL A 140 -8.45 16.79 15.46
C VAL A 140 -9.81 16.68 16.15
N ARG A 141 -10.66 17.69 16.01
CA ARG A 141 -12.06 17.60 16.38
C ARG A 141 -12.64 16.42 15.61
N ARG A 142 -12.77 15.28 16.27
CA ARG A 142 -13.55 14.16 15.74
C ARG A 142 -14.95 14.72 15.43
N ARG A 143 -15.22 14.99 14.16
CA ARG A 143 -16.60 15.21 13.73
C ARG A 143 -17.35 13.96 14.15
N ARG A 144 -18.28 14.10 15.09
CA ARG A 144 -19.24 13.04 15.42
C ARG A 144 -19.88 12.65 14.09
N ARG A 145 -19.64 11.43 13.67
CA ARG A 145 -20.28 10.86 12.49
C ARG A 145 -21.78 10.90 12.78
N PRO A 146 -22.59 11.49 11.90
CA PRO A 146 -24.05 11.44 12.08
C PRO A 146 -24.48 9.96 12.10
N PRO A 147 -25.46 9.57 12.92
CA PRO A 147 -25.82 8.16 13.17
C PRO A 147 -26.56 7.45 12.02
N SER A 148 -26.50 7.93 10.80
CA SER A 148 -27.12 7.27 9.65
C SER A 148 -26.44 7.68 8.35
N GLN A 149 -25.37 6.98 7.99
CA GLN A 149 -24.99 6.86 6.60
C GLN A 149 -24.81 5.38 6.32
N THR A 150 -25.77 4.82 5.60
CA THR A 150 -25.68 3.54 4.91
C THR A 150 -24.33 3.41 4.23
N PRO A 151 -23.63 2.27 4.32
CA PRO A 151 -22.37 2.06 3.61
C PRO A 151 -22.59 2.32 2.12
N LEU A 152 -21.75 3.14 1.52
CA LEU A 152 -21.87 3.55 0.12
C LEU A 152 -21.66 2.39 -0.88
N PHE A 153 -21.21 1.23 -0.41
CA PHE A 153 -21.04 0.02 -1.19
C PHE A 153 -21.38 -1.20 -0.35
N ASP A 154 -22.52 -1.78 -0.62
CA ASP A 154 -22.81 -3.16 -0.25
C ASP A 154 -22.44 -4.05 -1.43
N LEU A 155 -21.20 -4.57 -1.40
CA LEU A 155 -20.66 -5.45 -2.45
C LEU A 155 -21.20 -6.89 -2.37
N THR A 156 -22.13 -7.18 -1.45
CA THR A 156 -22.64 -8.54 -1.26
C THR A 156 -23.93 -8.83 -2.03
N SER A 157 -24.58 -7.86 -2.68
CA SER A 157 -25.91 -8.03 -3.28
C SER A 157 -25.94 -8.22 -4.80
N GLU A 158 -24.81 -8.24 -5.51
CA GLU A 158 -24.82 -8.42 -6.97
C GLU A 158 -24.08 -9.69 -7.49
N ILE A 159 -24.06 -10.75 -6.69
CA ILE A 159 -23.86 -12.10 -7.26
C ILE A 159 -25.23 -12.79 -7.29
N GLY A 160 -26.11 -12.18 -8.05
CA GLY A 160 -27.42 -12.75 -8.39
C GLY A 160 -27.31 -13.56 -9.67
N ASP A 161 -27.54 -14.84 -9.50
CA ASP A 161 -27.94 -15.87 -10.46
C ASP A 161 -28.48 -15.30 -11.79
N LYS A 162 -27.79 -15.59 -12.89
CA LYS A 162 -28.38 -15.51 -14.23
C LYS A 162 -28.97 -16.88 -14.56
N PRO A 163 -30.32 -17.01 -14.68
CA PRO A 163 -30.91 -18.23 -15.19
C PRO A 163 -30.60 -18.41 -16.68
N GLY A 164 -30.41 -19.67 -17.04
CA GLY A 164 -30.00 -20.17 -18.34
C GLY A 164 -30.76 -19.60 -19.54
N ALA A 165 -30.01 -19.30 -20.56
CA ALA A 165 -30.54 -19.11 -21.91
C ALA A 165 -30.68 -20.48 -22.55
N GLN A 166 -31.92 -20.78 -22.86
CA GLN A 166 -32.37 -21.92 -23.67
C GLN A 166 -31.70 -21.92 -25.05
N THR A 167 -31.22 -23.07 -25.42
CA THR A 167 -30.89 -23.47 -26.79
C THR A 167 -32.18 -23.76 -27.53
N ASP A 168 -32.46 -23.02 -28.54
CA ASP A 168 -33.44 -23.39 -29.54
C ASP A 168 -32.86 -23.20 -30.96
N GLY A 169 -32.84 -24.32 -31.68
CA GLY A 169 -33.19 -24.35 -33.12
C GLY A 169 -32.06 -24.28 -34.11
N GLU A 170 -31.49 -25.42 -34.38
CA GLU A 170 -31.02 -25.76 -35.72
C GLU A 170 -32.17 -25.64 -36.76
N PRO A 171 -31.93 -25.22 -37.98
CA PRO A 171 -32.19 -26.19 -39.03
C PRO A 171 -31.08 -26.31 -40.07
N ASP A 172 -30.88 -27.58 -40.43
CA ASP A 172 -30.29 -28.12 -41.64
C ASP A 172 -30.45 -27.24 -42.90
N ASN A 173 -29.38 -27.17 -43.65
CA ASN A 173 -29.49 -27.29 -45.09
C ASN A 173 -28.14 -27.65 -45.74
N ASP A 174 -28.01 -28.85 -46.17
CA ASP A 174 -27.12 -29.41 -47.19
C ASP A 174 -27.90 -29.41 -48.52
N PRO A 175 -27.39 -29.75 -49.70
CA PRO A 175 -26.05 -29.66 -50.31
C PRO A 175 -26.03 -28.99 -51.67
N GLY A 176 -24.89 -28.96 -52.31
CA GLY A 176 -24.88 -28.71 -53.76
C GLY A 176 -23.49 -28.42 -54.33
N SER A 177 -22.80 -29.43 -54.67
CA SER A 177 -22.18 -29.79 -55.97
C SER A 177 -21.72 -28.69 -56.92
N GLY A 178 -20.51 -28.85 -57.44
CA GLY A 178 -20.15 -28.37 -58.79
C GLY A 178 -18.73 -27.83 -58.90
N ALA A 179 -17.85 -28.65 -59.24
CA ALA A 179 -16.99 -28.67 -60.44
C ALA A 179 -16.45 -27.33 -60.93
N GLY A 180 -15.14 -27.29 -61.14
CA GLY A 180 -14.37 -26.32 -61.88
C GLY A 180 -12.91 -26.30 -61.43
#